data_d2ae82c1a994a6993b4fe5a88474580b
#
_entry.id   d2ae82c1a994a6993b4fe5a88474580b
#
_cell.length_a   1.000
_cell.length_b   1.000
_cell.length_c   1.000
_cell.angle_alpha   90.00
_cell.angle_beta   90.00
_cell.angle_gamma   90.00
#
_symmetry.space_group_name_H-M   'P 1'
#
loop_
_entity.id
_entity.type
_entity.pdbx_description
1 polymer ?
#
loop_
_entity_poly.entity_id
_entity_poly.type
_entity_poly.pdbx_seq_one_letter_code
_entity_poly.pdbx_strand_id
1 'polypeptide(L)'
;MKTMKTLSRRMAALLLVVVVGLTALAPAASAAAIQLPSLPKDKCVVDDAGVLSDSTTTELETINAQLSASCSGAQIGVLTVDYTGSATTEDYATAAFNAWGIGSASKNNGVLILLVMQSAQYADGDYYLTYGDGFRSTMLADQASTLVQTMEDDFAAKKYDAAVLTCATNVANTIAEVYGVTLSGGTIYSDGSDPQTTQPSMD
;
A
#
# COMPACT_ATOMS: atom_id res chain seq x y z
N MET A 1 -35.10 -43.01 -59.64
CA MET A 1 -34.48 -41.71 -59.27
C MET A 1 -34.91 -41.25 -57.85
N LYS A 2 -34.59 -41.98 -56.80
CA LYS A 2 -34.99 -41.63 -55.43
C LYS A 2 -33.88 -41.81 -54.38
N THR A 3 -32.62 -42.07 -54.77
CA THR A 3 -31.52 -42.39 -53.83
C THR A 3 -30.41 -41.34 -53.73
N MET A 4 -30.47 -40.23 -54.49
CA MET A 4 -29.43 -39.22 -54.48
C MET A 4 -29.67 -38.00 -53.56
N LYS A 5 -30.85 -37.87 -52.95
CA LYS A 5 -31.17 -36.70 -52.09
C LYS A 5 -30.87 -36.89 -50.59
N THR A 6 -30.59 -38.11 -50.16
CA THR A 6 -30.32 -38.39 -48.74
C THR A 6 -28.85 -38.36 -48.35
N LEU A 7 -27.92 -38.41 -49.32
CA LEU A 7 -26.48 -38.40 -49.04
C LEU A 7 -25.95 -36.98 -48.76
N SER A 8 -26.55 -35.98 -49.39
CA SER A 8 -26.10 -34.57 -49.21
C SER A 8 -26.48 -33.97 -47.85
N ARG A 9 -27.55 -34.46 -47.22
CA ARG A 9 -27.99 -33.98 -45.91
C ARG A 9 -27.15 -34.52 -44.74
N ARG A 10 -26.55 -35.70 -44.89
CA ARG A 10 -25.70 -36.31 -43.85
C ARG A 10 -24.29 -35.77 -43.88
N MET A 11 -23.80 -35.33 -45.03
CA MET A 11 -22.47 -34.69 -45.15
C MET A 11 -22.49 -33.23 -44.66
N ALA A 12 -23.61 -32.51 -44.81
CA ALA A 12 -23.75 -31.16 -44.30
C ALA A 12 -23.83 -31.11 -42.75
N ALA A 13 -24.41 -32.16 -42.13
CA ALA A 13 -24.47 -32.26 -40.66
C ALA A 13 -23.10 -32.62 -40.01
N LEU A 14 -22.24 -33.35 -40.72
CA LEU A 14 -20.90 -33.74 -40.22
C LEU A 14 -19.90 -32.58 -40.31
N LEU A 15 -20.06 -31.65 -41.25
CA LEU A 15 -19.20 -30.48 -41.40
C LEU A 15 -19.54 -29.38 -40.37
N LEU A 16 -20.77 -29.36 -39.85
CA LEU A 16 -21.21 -28.39 -38.86
C LEU A 16 -20.72 -28.76 -37.44
N VAL A 17 -20.48 -30.03 -37.14
CA VAL A 17 -20.00 -30.51 -35.84
C VAL A 17 -18.49 -30.30 -35.66
N VAL A 18 -17.70 -30.25 -36.74
CA VAL A 18 -16.25 -30.06 -36.68
C VAL A 18 -15.86 -28.58 -36.48
N VAL A 19 -16.74 -27.63 -36.87
CA VAL A 19 -16.47 -26.17 -36.71
C VAL A 19 -16.79 -25.64 -35.32
N VAL A 20 -17.64 -26.33 -34.54
CA VAL A 20 -17.98 -25.92 -33.15
C VAL A 20 -16.95 -26.44 -32.11
N GLY A 21 -16.11 -27.41 -32.48
CA GLY A 21 -15.11 -28.01 -31.60
C GLY A 21 -13.78 -27.27 -31.50
N LEU A 22 -13.59 -26.18 -32.26
CA LEU A 22 -12.32 -25.41 -32.27
C LEU A 22 -12.45 -24.02 -31.68
N THR A 23 -13.41 -23.83 -30.73
CA THR A 23 -13.40 -22.62 -29.90
C THR A 23 -12.39 -22.76 -28.80
N ALA A 24 -11.18 -22.29 -29.13
CA ALA A 24 -10.27 -21.59 -28.24
C ALA A 24 -10.23 -22.07 -26.77
N LEU A 25 -9.38 -23.04 -26.46
CA LEU A 25 -8.59 -22.94 -25.23
C LEU A 25 -7.64 -21.73 -25.42
N ALA A 26 -8.15 -20.52 -25.26
CA ALA A 26 -7.28 -19.41 -24.91
C ALA A 26 -6.68 -19.82 -23.57
N PRO A 27 -5.34 -19.91 -23.42
CA PRO A 27 -4.78 -20.01 -22.10
C PRO A 27 -5.30 -18.77 -21.34
N ALA A 28 -6.07 -18.98 -20.26
CA ALA A 28 -6.28 -17.93 -19.30
C ALA A 28 -4.86 -17.53 -18.88
N ALA A 29 -4.41 -16.34 -19.31
CA ALA A 29 -3.21 -15.75 -18.77
C ALA A 29 -3.49 -15.62 -17.27
N SER A 30 -3.01 -16.57 -16.48
CA SER A 30 -3.01 -16.47 -15.04
C SER A 30 -2.17 -15.23 -14.74
N ALA A 31 -2.82 -14.14 -14.31
CA ALA A 31 -2.08 -13.03 -13.73
C ALA A 31 -1.17 -13.64 -12.66
N ALA A 32 0.13 -13.45 -12.79
CA ALA A 32 1.07 -13.96 -11.81
C ALA A 32 0.63 -13.40 -10.44
N ALA A 33 0.41 -14.28 -9.47
CA ALA A 33 0.04 -13.86 -8.14
C ALA A 33 1.14 -12.96 -7.57
N ILE A 34 0.76 -11.79 -7.04
CA ILE A 34 1.70 -10.87 -6.39
C ILE A 34 2.31 -11.60 -5.19
N GLN A 35 3.64 -11.69 -5.16
CA GLN A 35 4.37 -12.28 -4.04
C GLN A 35 4.56 -11.21 -2.98
N LEU A 36 4.02 -11.43 -1.80
CA LEU A 36 4.09 -10.49 -0.68
C LEU A 36 4.95 -11.08 0.43
N PRO A 37 5.78 -10.26 1.10
CA PRO A 37 6.39 -10.66 2.35
C PRO A 37 5.31 -10.83 3.43
N SER A 38 5.54 -11.75 4.37
CA SER A 38 4.62 -11.96 5.48
C SER A 38 4.79 -10.88 6.54
N LEU A 39 3.67 -10.33 7.03
CA LEU A 39 3.70 -9.46 8.19
C LEU A 39 3.96 -10.31 9.45
N PRO A 40 5.06 -10.08 10.21
CA PRO A 40 5.29 -10.78 11.46
C PRO A 40 4.19 -10.44 12.49
N LYS A 41 3.90 -11.41 13.35
CA LYS A 41 2.90 -11.23 14.40
C LYS A 41 3.25 -10.01 15.29
N ASP A 42 2.25 -9.22 15.62
CA ASP A 42 2.36 -8.04 16.49
C ASP A 42 3.33 -6.97 15.95
N LYS A 43 3.53 -6.94 14.63
CA LYS A 43 4.33 -5.92 13.93
C LYS A 43 3.48 -5.16 12.93
N CYS A 44 3.90 -3.94 12.63
CA CYS A 44 3.29 -3.10 11.60
C CYS A 44 4.30 -2.72 10.50
N VAL A 45 5.58 -3.04 10.69
CA VAL A 45 6.66 -2.68 9.76
C VAL A 45 7.30 -3.93 9.19
N VAL A 46 7.45 -3.98 7.87
CA VAL A 46 8.21 -4.99 7.14
C VAL A 46 9.18 -4.26 6.22
N ASP A 47 10.45 -4.29 6.57
CA ASP A 47 11.54 -3.72 5.78
C ASP A 47 12.21 -4.83 4.96
N ASP A 48 11.56 -5.25 3.87
CA ASP A 48 12.07 -6.32 2.99
C ASP A 48 13.24 -5.84 2.13
N ALA A 49 13.28 -4.54 1.80
CA ALA A 49 14.38 -3.92 1.08
C ALA A 49 15.61 -3.62 1.97
N GLY A 50 15.48 -3.71 3.29
CA GLY A 50 16.58 -3.46 4.24
C GLY A 50 17.10 -2.02 4.21
N VAL A 51 16.20 -1.04 4.05
CA VAL A 51 16.54 0.38 3.90
C VAL A 51 16.20 1.23 5.12
N LEU A 52 15.53 0.64 6.12
CA LEU A 52 15.15 1.33 7.35
C LEU A 52 16.06 0.95 8.51
N SER A 53 16.36 1.91 9.36
CA SER A 53 17.11 1.68 10.60
C SER A 53 16.21 1.06 11.69
N ASP A 54 16.83 0.38 12.66
CA ASP A 54 16.13 -0.16 13.84
C ASP A 54 15.45 0.97 14.65
N SER A 55 16.04 2.18 14.68
CA SER A 55 15.45 3.35 15.35
C SER A 55 14.16 3.78 14.67
N THR A 56 14.15 3.84 13.34
CA THR A 56 12.96 4.16 12.55
C THR A 56 11.86 3.14 12.76
N THR A 57 12.19 1.85 12.69
CA THR A 57 11.23 0.78 12.97
C THR A 57 10.63 0.91 14.38
N THR A 58 11.45 1.20 15.38
CA THR A 58 11.00 1.41 16.78
C THR A 58 10.07 2.61 16.90
N GLU A 59 10.36 3.70 16.22
CA GLU A 59 9.53 4.91 16.24
C GLU A 59 8.18 4.66 15.57
N LEU A 60 8.15 3.99 14.43
CA LEU A 60 6.92 3.59 13.75
C LEU A 60 6.03 2.70 14.62
N GLU A 61 6.61 1.73 15.33
CA GLU A 61 5.87 0.88 16.27
C GLU A 61 5.35 1.71 17.47
N THR A 62 6.08 2.71 17.91
CA THR A 62 5.63 3.63 18.98
C THR A 62 4.46 4.48 18.53
N ILE A 63 4.49 5.02 17.31
CA ILE A 63 3.36 5.73 16.69
C ILE A 63 2.13 4.80 16.66
N ASN A 64 2.31 3.57 16.21
CA ASN A 64 1.22 2.59 16.12
C ASN A 64 0.63 2.23 17.49
N ALA A 65 1.45 2.12 18.53
CA ALA A 65 0.95 1.87 19.89
C ALA A 65 0.02 3.01 20.37
N GLN A 66 0.37 4.27 20.07
CA GLN A 66 -0.45 5.43 20.40
C GLN A 66 -1.77 5.45 19.61
N LEU A 67 -1.70 5.23 18.28
CA LEU A 67 -2.88 5.16 17.41
C LEU A 67 -3.83 4.05 17.85
N SER A 68 -3.29 2.86 18.11
CA SER A 68 -4.09 1.73 18.57
C SER A 68 -4.82 2.02 19.87
N ALA A 69 -4.16 2.68 20.83
CA ALA A 69 -4.73 3.02 22.13
C ALA A 69 -5.76 4.14 22.05
N SER A 70 -5.53 5.18 21.23
CA SER A 70 -6.30 6.42 21.25
C SER A 70 -7.29 6.55 20.08
N CYS A 71 -7.07 5.84 18.97
CA CYS A 71 -7.83 5.96 17.73
C CYS A 71 -8.57 4.66 17.36
N SER A 72 -9.17 4.00 18.33
CA SER A 72 -10.03 2.81 18.12
C SER A 72 -9.33 1.66 17.39
N GLY A 73 -8.04 1.42 17.67
CA GLY A 73 -7.27 0.36 17.05
C GLY A 73 -6.76 0.71 15.65
N ALA A 74 -6.70 2.00 15.29
CA ALA A 74 -6.08 2.42 14.03
C ALA A 74 -4.60 2.06 13.99
N GLN A 75 -4.10 1.73 12.80
CA GLN A 75 -2.70 1.35 12.58
C GLN A 75 -2.19 1.86 11.24
N ILE A 76 -0.90 2.14 11.19
CA ILE A 76 -0.13 2.43 9.98
C ILE A 76 0.81 1.26 9.73
N GLY A 77 0.60 0.51 8.64
CA GLY A 77 1.57 -0.45 8.15
C GLY A 77 2.63 0.25 7.31
N VAL A 78 3.86 -0.23 7.39
CA VAL A 78 4.96 0.20 6.50
C VAL A 78 5.56 -1.01 5.84
N LEU A 79 5.69 -0.95 4.53
CA LEU A 79 6.33 -1.98 3.72
C LEU A 79 7.38 -1.35 2.81
N THR A 80 8.60 -1.86 2.86
CA THR A 80 9.60 -1.57 1.85
C THR A 80 9.91 -2.82 1.04
N VAL A 81 10.07 -2.70 -0.26
CA VAL A 81 10.43 -3.81 -1.17
C VAL A 81 11.40 -3.35 -2.23
N ASP A 82 12.28 -4.25 -2.66
CA ASP A 82 13.19 -3.95 -3.77
C ASP A 82 12.46 -3.80 -5.10
N TYR A 83 11.48 -4.67 -5.36
CA TYR A 83 10.80 -4.71 -6.64
C TYR A 83 9.39 -5.33 -6.55
N THR A 84 8.44 -4.77 -7.28
CA THR A 84 7.04 -5.22 -7.31
C THR A 84 6.73 -6.28 -8.38
N GLY A 85 7.74 -6.73 -9.11
CA GLY A 85 7.53 -7.62 -10.26
C GLY A 85 6.83 -6.90 -11.41
N SER A 86 5.76 -7.49 -11.93
CA SER A 86 4.93 -6.89 -12.98
C SER A 86 3.75 -6.08 -12.45
N ALA A 87 3.56 -6.02 -11.12
CA ALA A 87 2.49 -5.27 -10.50
C ALA A 87 2.80 -3.77 -10.50
N THR A 88 1.76 -2.95 -10.62
CA THR A 88 1.89 -1.52 -10.32
C THR A 88 2.13 -1.33 -8.82
N THR A 89 2.70 -0.19 -8.43
CA THR A 89 2.90 0.13 -7.00
C THR A 89 1.56 0.15 -6.26
N GLU A 90 0.50 0.67 -6.89
CA GLU A 90 -0.86 0.67 -6.36
C GLU A 90 -1.43 -0.73 -6.14
N ASP A 91 -1.34 -1.62 -7.15
CA ASP A 91 -1.83 -3.00 -7.04
C ASP A 91 -1.09 -3.77 -5.96
N TYR A 92 0.24 -3.56 -5.85
CA TYR A 92 1.06 -4.20 -4.83
C TYR A 92 0.70 -3.72 -3.42
N ALA A 93 0.54 -2.40 -3.23
CA ALA A 93 0.12 -1.81 -1.96
C ALA A 93 -1.27 -2.32 -1.54
N THR A 94 -2.22 -2.34 -2.48
CA THR A 94 -3.59 -2.84 -2.23
C THR A 94 -3.59 -4.32 -1.86
N ALA A 95 -2.79 -5.14 -2.55
CA ALA A 95 -2.67 -6.55 -2.24
C ALA A 95 -2.07 -6.79 -0.84
N ALA A 96 -1.01 -6.05 -0.49
CA ALA A 96 -0.37 -6.13 0.83
C ALA A 96 -1.33 -5.67 1.94
N PHE A 97 -2.01 -4.54 1.76
CA PHE A 97 -3.00 -4.02 2.70
C PHE A 97 -4.10 -5.05 3.00
N ASN A 98 -4.67 -5.65 1.96
CA ASN A 98 -5.73 -6.65 2.10
C ASN A 98 -5.23 -7.95 2.75
N ALA A 99 -4.01 -8.38 2.43
CA ALA A 99 -3.44 -9.61 2.99
C ALA A 99 -3.06 -9.46 4.46
N TRP A 100 -2.61 -8.27 4.87
CA TRP A 100 -2.11 -8.04 6.22
C TRP A 100 -3.20 -7.66 7.23
N GLY A 101 -4.34 -7.11 6.77
CA GLY A 101 -5.45 -6.74 7.65
C GLY A 101 -5.07 -5.66 8.66
N ILE A 102 -4.39 -4.61 8.22
CA ILE A 102 -3.89 -3.50 9.05
C ILE A 102 -5.06 -2.73 9.68
N GLY A 103 -4.94 -2.41 10.96
CA GLY A 103 -5.96 -1.71 11.73
C GLY A 103 -7.01 -2.61 12.35
N SER A 104 -8.04 -2.03 12.92
CA SER A 104 -9.16 -2.76 13.51
C SER A 104 -10.06 -3.35 12.43
N ALA A 105 -10.27 -4.66 12.43
CA ALA A 105 -11.16 -5.34 11.49
C ALA A 105 -12.60 -4.82 11.52
N SER A 106 -13.08 -4.35 12.68
CA SER A 106 -14.44 -3.80 12.82
C SER A 106 -14.57 -2.35 12.36
N LYS A 107 -13.46 -1.61 12.31
CA LYS A 107 -13.41 -0.21 11.92
C LYS A 107 -12.84 -0.01 10.52
N ASN A 108 -12.08 -0.99 10.03
CA ASN A 108 -11.36 -0.91 8.75
C ASN A 108 -10.55 0.40 8.63
N ASN A 109 -9.81 0.72 9.70
CA ASN A 109 -9.11 1.99 9.93
C ASN A 109 -7.59 1.83 9.90
N GLY A 110 -7.11 0.99 9.00
CA GLY A 110 -5.69 0.87 8.69
C GLY A 110 -5.25 1.81 7.57
N VAL A 111 -3.95 2.11 7.55
CA VAL A 111 -3.24 2.77 6.44
C VAL A 111 -2.01 1.94 6.14
N LEU A 112 -1.64 1.78 4.88
CA LEU A 112 -0.37 1.20 4.46
C LEU A 112 0.43 2.23 3.67
N ILE A 113 1.69 2.43 4.06
CA ILE A 113 2.69 3.18 3.33
C ILE A 113 3.64 2.17 2.69
N LEU A 114 3.74 2.18 1.37
CA LEU A 114 4.63 1.33 0.60
C LEU A 114 5.75 2.17 0.00
N LEU A 115 7.00 1.70 0.16
CA LEU A 115 8.18 2.21 -0.53
C LEU A 115 8.72 1.08 -1.43
N VAL A 116 8.94 1.37 -2.69
CA VAL A 116 9.47 0.44 -3.69
C VAL A 116 10.77 1.01 -4.23
N MET A 117 11.86 0.27 -4.11
CA MET A 117 13.17 0.77 -4.56
C MET A 117 13.26 0.81 -6.08
N GLN A 118 12.54 -0.09 -6.76
CA GLN A 118 12.40 -0.11 -8.21
C GLN A 118 11.05 -0.71 -8.60
N SER A 119 10.28 -0.06 -9.46
CA SER A 119 9.05 -0.61 -10.03
C SER A 119 9.19 -0.86 -11.54
N ALA A 120 8.23 -1.58 -12.12
CA ALA A 120 8.17 -1.79 -13.56
C ALA A 120 8.02 -0.48 -14.37
N GLN A 121 7.48 0.56 -13.72
CA GLN A 121 7.23 1.87 -14.32
C GLN A 121 8.36 2.87 -14.04
N TYR A 122 9.00 2.78 -12.86
CA TYR A 122 9.96 3.75 -12.35
C TYR A 122 11.24 3.04 -11.88
N ALA A 123 12.35 3.28 -12.59
CA ALA A 123 13.64 2.66 -12.28
C ALA A 123 14.31 3.24 -11.02
N ASP A 124 13.93 4.44 -10.63
CA ASP A 124 14.40 5.19 -9.46
C ASP A 124 13.52 4.97 -8.21
N GLY A 125 12.53 4.08 -8.33
CA GLY A 125 11.63 3.72 -7.25
C GLY A 125 10.27 4.42 -7.34
N ASP A 126 9.43 4.11 -6.36
CA ASP A 126 8.08 4.64 -6.27
C ASP A 126 7.56 4.46 -4.84
N TYR A 127 6.49 5.13 -4.48
CA TYR A 127 5.83 4.98 -3.19
C TYR A 127 4.32 5.12 -3.33
N TYR A 128 3.59 4.52 -2.41
CA TYR A 128 2.13 4.57 -2.42
C TYR A 128 1.55 4.54 -1.01
N LEU A 129 0.39 5.18 -0.85
CA LEU A 129 -0.41 5.13 0.37
C LEU A 129 -1.80 4.60 0.04
N THR A 130 -2.22 3.57 0.77
CA THR A 130 -3.60 3.07 0.73
C THR A 130 -4.20 3.00 2.13
N TYR A 131 -5.52 3.03 2.22
CA TYR A 131 -6.24 3.07 3.49
C TYR A 131 -7.55 2.28 3.42
N GLY A 132 -8.03 1.88 4.59
CA GLY A 132 -9.27 1.13 4.74
C GLY A 132 -10.53 2.01 4.61
N ASP A 133 -11.65 1.35 4.38
CA ASP A 133 -12.96 2.00 4.18
C ASP A 133 -13.40 2.88 5.37
N GLY A 134 -12.87 2.62 6.57
CA GLY A 134 -13.11 3.46 7.74
C GLY A 134 -12.67 4.91 7.59
N PHE A 135 -11.74 5.16 6.66
CA PHE A 135 -11.26 6.52 6.37
C PHE A 135 -11.83 7.13 5.09
N ARG A 136 -12.60 6.39 4.28
CA ARG A 136 -13.06 6.79 2.94
C ARG A 136 -13.80 8.13 2.90
N SER A 137 -14.51 8.51 3.96
CA SER A 137 -15.28 9.75 4.04
C SER A 137 -14.73 10.70 5.10
N THR A 138 -13.44 10.69 5.31
CA THR A 138 -12.74 11.53 6.29
C THR A 138 -11.69 12.40 5.60
N MET A 139 -11.18 13.38 6.31
CA MET A 139 -10.10 14.25 5.84
C MET A 139 -8.83 13.46 5.46
N LEU A 140 -8.61 12.26 5.99
CA LEU A 140 -7.49 11.42 5.59
C LEU A 140 -7.59 11.03 4.11
N ALA A 141 -8.79 10.64 3.64
CA ALA A 141 -9.00 10.33 2.22
C ALA A 141 -8.75 11.55 1.33
N ASP A 142 -9.23 12.72 1.75
CA ASP A 142 -9.06 13.97 1.00
C ASP A 142 -7.58 14.40 0.92
N GLN A 143 -6.79 14.07 1.93
CA GLN A 143 -5.38 14.44 2.05
C GLN A 143 -4.40 13.35 1.64
N ALA A 144 -4.84 12.14 1.34
CA ALA A 144 -3.96 10.97 1.12
C ALA A 144 -2.85 11.22 0.09
N SER A 145 -3.18 11.88 -1.01
CA SER A 145 -2.19 12.25 -2.03
C SER A 145 -1.16 13.25 -1.53
N THR A 146 -1.57 14.24 -0.75
CA THR A 146 -0.65 15.23 -0.16
C THR A 146 0.23 14.57 0.91
N LEU A 147 -0.37 13.71 1.74
CA LEU A 147 0.36 12.99 2.80
C LEU A 147 1.47 12.12 2.23
N VAL A 148 1.20 11.35 1.18
CA VAL A 148 2.22 10.49 0.57
C VAL A 148 3.30 11.31 -0.13
N GLN A 149 2.97 12.45 -0.73
CA GLN A 149 3.93 13.35 -1.37
C GLN A 149 4.92 14.00 -0.39
N THR A 150 4.66 13.98 0.92
CA THR A 150 5.63 14.47 1.91
C THR A 150 6.91 13.64 1.94
N MET A 151 6.93 12.47 1.30
CA MET A 151 8.13 11.64 1.17
C MET A 151 9.05 12.05 0.02
N GLU A 152 8.57 12.81 -0.97
CA GLU A 152 9.22 12.98 -2.28
C GLU A 152 10.69 13.38 -2.20
N ASP A 153 11.00 14.47 -1.51
CA ASP A 153 12.36 15.02 -1.47
C ASP A 153 13.36 14.08 -0.78
N ASP A 154 12.95 13.47 0.35
CA ASP A 154 13.81 12.56 1.10
C ASP A 154 13.89 11.19 0.40
N PHE A 155 12.82 10.73 -0.23
CA PHE A 155 12.83 9.50 -1.03
C PHE A 155 13.77 9.64 -2.24
N ALA A 156 13.66 10.73 -2.99
CA ALA A 156 14.55 11.03 -4.13
C ALA A 156 16.02 11.17 -3.69
N ALA A 157 16.25 11.68 -2.47
CA ALA A 157 17.57 11.76 -1.86
C ALA A 157 18.04 10.43 -1.23
N LYS A 158 17.26 9.36 -1.32
CA LYS A 158 17.49 8.04 -0.71
C LYS A 158 17.61 8.06 0.82
N LYS A 159 16.98 9.03 1.47
CA LYS A 159 16.86 9.15 2.92
C LYS A 159 15.57 8.49 3.39
N TYR A 160 15.47 7.16 3.21
CA TYR A 160 14.24 6.42 3.40
C TYR A 160 13.68 6.48 4.83
N ASP A 161 14.56 6.53 5.85
CA ASP A 161 14.16 6.74 7.24
C ASP A 161 13.38 8.04 7.41
N ALA A 162 13.94 9.15 6.92
CA ALA A 162 13.30 10.47 7.00
C ALA A 162 11.99 10.51 6.20
N ALA A 163 12.01 9.98 4.98
CA ALA A 163 10.84 9.92 4.11
C ALA A 163 9.66 9.22 4.81
N VAL A 164 9.87 8.00 5.30
CA VAL A 164 8.79 7.23 5.92
C VAL A 164 8.32 7.81 7.24
N LEU A 165 9.24 8.32 8.07
CA LEU A 165 8.87 8.94 9.35
C LEU A 165 8.06 10.21 9.15
N THR A 166 8.44 11.08 8.21
CA THR A 166 7.69 12.28 7.88
C THR A 166 6.27 11.93 7.44
N CYS A 167 6.13 11.01 6.50
CA CYS A 167 4.81 10.58 6.04
C CYS A 167 3.99 9.93 7.16
N ALA A 168 4.55 8.97 7.89
CA ALA A 168 3.85 8.26 8.96
C ALA A 168 3.40 9.20 10.08
N THR A 169 4.23 10.19 10.44
CA THR A 169 3.88 11.20 11.46
C THR A 169 2.71 12.07 10.98
N ASN A 170 2.74 12.55 9.74
CA ASN A 170 1.66 13.34 9.17
C ASN A 170 0.36 12.53 9.07
N VAL A 171 0.44 11.26 8.64
CA VAL A 171 -0.70 10.34 8.61
C VAL A 171 -1.25 10.11 10.02
N ALA A 172 -0.37 9.88 11.01
CA ALA A 172 -0.78 9.68 12.40
C ALA A 172 -1.50 10.89 12.98
N ASN A 173 -0.99 12.09 12.72
CA ASN A 173 -1.64 13.34 13.13
C ASN A 173 -3.01 13.51 12.48
N THR A 174 -3.13 13.22 11.19
CA THR A 174 -4.41 13.25 10.46
C THR A 174 -5.39 12.22 11.02
N ILE A 175 -4.94 11.00 11.34
CA ILE A 175 -5.78 10.01 12.02
C ILE A 175 -6.24 10.54 13.39
N ALA A 176 -5.33 11.08 14.19
CA ALA A 176 -5.66 11.63 15.49
C ALA A 176 -6.73 12.74 15.40
N GLU A 177 -6.62 13.61 14.41
CA GLU A 177 -7.59 14.66 14.12
C GLU A 177 -8.97 14.09 13.74
N VAL A 178 -9.01 13.03 12.90
CA VAL A 178 -10.26 12.31 12.57
C VAL A 178 -10.94 11.77 13.82
N TYR A 179 -10.17 11.32 14.80
CA TYR A 179 -10.70 10.81 16.08
C TYR A 179 -10.87 11.89 17.15
N GLY A 180 -10.50 13.14 16.88
CA GLY A 180 -10.61 14.25 17.84
C GLY A 180 -9.68 14.11 19.04
N VAL A 181 -8.51 13.46 18.86
CA VAL A 181 -7.51 13.24 19.91
C VAL A 181 -6.18 13.89 19.54
N THR A 182 -5.30 14.08 20.55
CA THR A 182 -3.92 14.54 20.35
C THR A 182 -2.97 13.41 20.75
N LEU A 183 -2.03 13.07 19.89
CA LEU A 183 -0.99 12.10 20.20
C LEU A 183 0.08 12.74 21.09
N SER A 184 0.55 11.99 22.09
CA SER A 184 1.61 12.45 22.99
C SER A 184 2.96 12.28 22.32
N GLY A 185 3.75 13.35 22.20
CA GLY A 185 5.12 13.30 21.69
C GLY A 185 5.27 13.49 20.18
N GLY A 186 4.33 14.20 19.54
CA GLY A 186 4.50 14.64 18.17
C GLY A 186 5.78 15.45 18.00
N THR A 187 6.87 14.79 17.61
CA THR A 187 8.02 15.47 17.05
C THR A 187 7.55 16.00 15.71
N ILE A 188 7.17 17.27 15.69
CA ILE A 188 6.97 17.99 14.44
C ILE A 188 8.35 18.03 13.78
N TYR A 189 8.60 17.20 12.79
CA TYR A 189 9.67 17.49 11.83
C TYR A 189 9.16 18.67 10.99
N SER A 190 9.28 19.88 11.56
CA SER A 190 9.17 21.09 10.79
C SER A 190 10.42 21.22 9.96
N ASP A 191 10.22 21.34 8.65
CA ASP A 191 11.15 21.86 7.68
C ASP A 191 12.24 22.75 8.33
N GLY A 192 13.47 22.32 8.20
CA GLY A 192 14.79 22.94 8.36
C GLY A 192 14.97 24.33 8.97
N SER A 193 14.21 24.72 9.98
CA SER A 193 14.40 25.95 10.73
C SER A 193 14.82 25.61 12.17
N ASP A 194 16.07 25.84 12.44
CA ASP A 194 16.75 25.73 13.73
C ASP A 194 15.92 26.40 14.85
N PRO A 195 15.54 25.71 15.95
CA PRO A 195 14.94 26.39 17.09
C PRO A 195 16.02 27.19 17.82
N GLN A 196 15.95 28.52 17.66
CA GLN A 196 16.73 29.42 18.53
C GLN A 196 16.40 29.11 19.99
N THR A 197 17.41 28.60 20.69
CA THR A 197 17.44 28.43 22.13
C THR A 197 17.30 29.80 22.80
N THR A 198 16.11 30.16 23.25
CA THR A 198 15.93 31.25 24.19
C THR A 198 16.28 30.74 25.57
N GLN A 199 17.54 31.01 25.96
CA GLN A 199 18.00 30.84 27.33
C GLN A 199 17.33 31.94 28.20
N PRO A 200 16.67 31.60 29.32
CA PRO A 200 16.23 32.64 30.25
C PRO A 200 17.43 33.24 30.94
N SER A 201 17.59 34.55 30.81
CA SER A 201 18.52 35.32 31.62
C SER A 201 18.06 35.34 33.09
N MET A 202 18.86 34.80 33.97
CA MET A 202 18.75 35.05 35.40
C MET A 202 19.39 36.41 35.70
N ASP A 203 18.56 37.32 36.17
CA ASP A 203 18.96 38.45 37.03
C ASP A 203 18.33 38.21 38.40
#